data_d6f496fec1fb23679e9ebc8a48b65f74
#
_entry.id   d6f496fec1fb23679e9ebc8a48b65f74
#
_cell.length_a   1.000
_cell.length_b   1.000
_cell.length_c   1.000
_cell.angle_alpha   90.00
_cell.angle_beta   90.00
_cell.angle_gamma   90.00
#
_symmetry.space_group_name_H-M   'P 1'
#
loop_
_entity.id
_entity.type
_entity.pdbx_description
1 polymer ?
#
loop_
_entity_poly.entity_id
_entity_poly.type
_entity_poly.pdbx_seq_one_letter_code
_entity_poly.pdbx_strand_id
1 'polypeptide(L)'
;IAKSMGREFVRISLGGVRDEAEIRGHRRTYIGALPGRIIQSLKKAKTNNPVFMLDEIDKLGSDFRGDPSSAMLEVLDPEQNHAFSDHYLEVDFDLSKVMFIATANYPDNIPPALYDRMEMIDFRGYIDDEKVQIAKKHLIPKQIKENGLTSKQVKFNDTGIKEIISSYTRESGVRSLEREISNVLRKVAVDVVNKKLKTASISKKSVNEYLGIPKFQSDLAERTTKPVSYTHLRDHETR
;
A
#
# COMPACT_ATOMS: atom_id res chain seq x y z
N ILE A 1 -11.45 -2.78 11.16
CA ILE A 1 -11.09 -3.40 12.44
C ILE A 1 -11.25 -2.38 13.57
N ALA A 2 -10.43 -1.30 13.67
CA ALA A 2 -10.50 -0.34 14.78
C ALA A 2 -11.92 0.20 15.01
N LYS A 3 -12.57 0.66 13.94
CA LYS A 3 -13.94 1.17 13.98
C LYS A 3 -14.96 0.11 14.45
N SER A 4 -14.82 -1.15 14.05
CA SER A 4 -15.72 -2.24 14.47
C SER A 4 -15.51 -2.65 15.92
N MET A 5 -14.31 -2.39 16.47
CA MET A 5 -13.97 -2.63 17.87
C MET A 5 -14.21 -1.42 18.78
N GLY A 6 -14.62 -0.27 18.23
CA GLY A 6 -14.78 0.97 18.98
C GLY A 6 -13.46 1.50 19.57
N ARG A 7 -12.31 1.21 18.92
CA ARG A 7 -10.98 1.63 19.37
C ARG A 7 -10.40 2.71 18.48
N GLU A 8 -9.55 3.55 19.04
CA GLU A 8 -8.78 4.52 18.29
C GLU A 8 -7.78 3.81 17.36
N PHE A 9 -7.46 4.47 16.24
CA PHE A 9 -6.56 3.93 15.22
C PHE A 9 -5.30 4.78 15.11
N VAL A 10 -4.16 4.11 15.18
CA VAL A 10 -2.83 4.72 15.01
C VAL A 10 -2.07 3.99 13.92
N ARG A 11 -1.35 4.73 13.09
CA ARG A 11 -0.49 4.17 12.04
C ARG A 11 0.92 4.71 12.17
N ILE A 12 1.89 3.81 12.16
CA ILE A 12 3.33 4.13 12.11
C ILE A 12 3.92 3.38 10.91
N SER A 13 4.68 4.09 10.06
CA SER A 13 5.52 3.45 9.06
C SER A 13 6.85 3.08 9.68
N LEU A 14 7.23 1.81 9.56
CA LEU A 14 8.53 1.28 9.96
C LEU A 14 9.53 1.25 8.80
N GLY A 15 9.04 1.50 7.57
CA GLY A 15 9.90 1.59 6.40
C GLY A 15 10.91 2.71 6.52
N GLY A 16 12.20 2.33 6.57
CA GLY A 16 13.31 3.28 6.70
C GLY A 16 13.73 3.59 8.14
N VAL A 17 13.08 3.03 9.16
CA VAL A 17 13.58 3.06 10.54
C VAL A 17 14.86 2.24 10.63
N ARG A 18 15.94 2.86 11.11
CA ARG A 18 17.27 2.24 11.24
C ARG A 18 17.85 2.36 12.62
N ASP A 19 17.34 3.30 13.41
CA ASP A 19 17.81 3.60 14.76
C ASP A 19 16.79 3.07 15.78
N GLU A 20 17.25 2.27 16.71
CA GLU A 20 16.47 1.78 17.84
C GLU A 20 15.82 2.92 18.63
N ALA A 21 16.52 4.06 18.75
CA ALA A 21 16.04 5.23 19.44
C ALA A 21 14.77 5.85 18.81
N GLU A 22 14.48 5.57 17.51
CA GLU A 22 13.20 5.97 16.93
C GLU A 22 12.01 5.22 17.57
N ILE A 23 12.22 3.98 18.03
CA ILE A 23 11.20 3.14 18.67
C ILE A 23 11.16 3.38 20.16
N ARG A 24 12.31 3.29 20.83
CA ARG A 24 12.47 3.39 22.29
C ARG A 24 12.72 4.79 22.82
N GLY A 25 12.90 5.80 21.95
CA GLY A 25 13.26 7.15 22.37
C GLY A 25 14.74 7.35 22.65
N HIS A 26 15.14 8.60 22.74
CA HIS A 26 16.50 9.01 23.07
C HIS A 26 16.64 9.26 24.56
N ARG A 27 17.79 8.96 25.14
CA ARG A 27 18.06 9.30 26.54
C ARG A 27 17.96 10.83 26.76
N ARG A 28 17.36 11.26 27.85
CA ARG A 28 17.11 12.68 28.17
C ARG A 28 18.38 13.56 28.21
N THR A 29 19.53 12.95 28.35
CA THR A 29 20.83 13.64 28.36
C THR A 29 21.22 14.26 27.03
N TYR A 30 20.60 13.84 25.92
CA TYR A 30 20.89 14.38 24.60
C TYR A 30 20.04 15.62 24.29
N ILE A 31 20.67 16.62 23.67
CA ILE A 31 19.95 17.82 23.19
C ILE A 31 18.96 17.39 22.08
N GLY A 32 17.69 17.75 22.24
CA GLY A 32 16.63 17.37 21.31
C GLY A 32 16.06 15.96 21.54
N ALA A 33 16.38 15.32 22.65
CA ALA A 33 15.81 14.03 23.02
C ALA A 33 14.27 14.04 23.01
N LEU A 34 13.67 13.00 22.47
CA LEU A 34 12.22 12.79 22.39
C LEU A 34 11.89 11.35 22.76
N PRO A 35 10.67 11.11 23.30
CA PRO A 35 10.14 9.76 23.44
C PRO A 35 10.09 9.02 22.10
N GLY A 36 10.12 7.69 22.14
CA GLY A 36 9.98 6.85 20.96
C GLY A 36 8.62 7.01 20.26
N ARG A 37 8.57 6.62 19.01
CA ARG A 37 7.36 6.74 18.16
C ARG A 37 6.16 6.00 18.74
N ILE A 38 6.38 4.89 19.46
CA ILE A 38 5.30 4.13 20.11
C ILE A 38 4.61 5.02 21.15
N ILE A 39 5.37 5.57 22.09
CA ILE A 39 4.85 6.43 23.16
C ILE A 39 4.23 7.72 22.60
N GLN A 40 4.89 8.37 21.65
CA GLN A 40 4.35 9.57 21.01
C GLN A 40 2.99 9.30 20.34
N SER A 41 2.83 8.13 19.76
CA SER A 41 1.60 7.75 19.06
C SER A 41 0.48 7.41 20.04
N LEU A 42 0.78 6.74 21.15
CA LEU A 42 -0.18 6.52 22.24
C LEU A 42 -0.66 7.84 22.85
N LYS A 43 0.27 8.79 23.06
CA LYS A 43 -0.08 10.15 23.51
C LYS A 43 -1.06 10.84 22.55
N LYS A 44 -0.87 10.70 21.24
CA LYS A 44 -1.80 11.24 20.23
C LYS A 44 -3.16 10.54 20.23
N ALA A 45 -3.18 9.23 20.41
CA ALA A 45 -4.39 8.42 20.50
C ALA A 45 -5.22 8.71 21.76
N LYS A 46 -4.60 9.21 22.82
CA LYS A 46 -5.23 9.50 24.13
C LYS A 46 -5.92 8.28 24.75
N THR A 47 -5.48 7.08 24.42
CA THR A 47 -6.02 5.82 24.94
C THR A 47 -4.91 4.78 25.06
N ASN A 48 -5.07 3.81 25.97
CA ASN A 48 -4.09 2.75 26.22
C ASN A 48 -4.39 1.48 25.41
N ASN A 49 -5.50 1.45 24.66
CA ASN A 49 -5.95 0.26 23.94
C ASN A 49 -6.25 0.52 22.45
N PRO A 50 -5.47 1.34 21.75
CA PRO A 50 -5.71 1.59 20.33
C PRO A 50 -5.42 0.34 19.49
N VAL A 51 -5.88 0.36 18.23
CA VAL A 51 -5.36 -0.52 17.18
C VAL A 51 -4.17 0.18 16.53
N PHE A 52 -3.00 -0.44 16.64
CA PHE A 52 -1.73 0.07 16.15
C PHE A 52 -1.37 -0.63 14.84
N MET A 53 -1.28 0.12 13.76
CA MET A 53 -0.84 -0.39 12.47
C MET A 53 0.63 -0.06 12.26
N LEU A 54 1.43 -1.10 12.15
CA LEU A 54 2.86 -1.06 11.86
C LEU A 54 3.05 -1.34 10.37
N ASP A 55 3.28 -0.29 9.58
CA ASP A 55 3.33 -0.41 8.13
C ASP A 55 4.77 -0.70 7.66
N GLU A 56 4.90 -1.64 6.72
CA GLU A 56 6.17 -2.02 6.09
C GLU A 56 7.20 -2.59 7.10
N ILE A 57 6.78 -3.54 7.95
CA ILE A 57 7.67 -4.17 8.94
C ILE A 57 8.83 -4.96 8.30
N ASP A 58 8.65 -5.43 7.07
CA ASP A 58 9.66 -6.11 6.26
C ASP A 58 10.79 -5.17 5.78
N LYS A 59 10.66 -3.87 6.02
CA LYS A 59 11.66 -2.86 5.67
C LYS A 59 12.40 -2.29 6.88
N LEU A 60 12.25 -2.92 8.05
CA LEU A 60 13.10 -2.62 9.20
C LEU A 60 14.56 -2.88 8.83
N GLY A 61 15.39 -1.86 8.90
CA GLY A 61 16.82 -1.97 8.66
C GLY A 61 17.60 -2.13 9.95
N SER A 62 18.71 -2.85 9.93
CA SER A 62 19.74 -2.78 10.97
C SER A 62 20.86 -1.86 10.50
N ASP A 63 21.33 -0.97 11.38
CA ASP A 63 22.46 -0.10 11.13
C ASP A 63 23.40 -0.12 12.36
N PHE A 64 24.58 0.47 12.25
CA PHE A 64 25.54 0.64 13.35
C PHE A 64 24.98 1.37 14.58
N ARG A 65 23.79 1.96 14.50
CA ARG A 65 23.12 2.75 15.55
C ARG A 65 22.14 1.96 16.41
N GLY A 66 22.09 0.67 16.28
CA GLY A 66 21.21 -0.19 17.06
C GLY A 66 20.39 -1.17 16.20
N ASP A 67 19.61 -2.00 16.86
CA ASP A 67 18.74 -2.98 16.23
C ASP A 67 17.27 -2.67 16.50
N PRO A 68 16.58 -1.96 15.58
CA PRO A 68 15.15 -1.69 15.70
C PRO A 68 14.29 -2.96 15.84
N SER A 69 14.78 -4.10 15.31
CA SER A 69 14.06 -5.36 15.40
C SER A 69 14.00 -5.85 16.84
N SER A 70 15.08 -5.68 17.59
CA SER A 70 15.15 -5.99 19.02
C SER A 70 14.16 -5.14 19.84
N ALA A 71 14.09 -3.82 19.53
CA ALA A 71 13.10 -2.95 20.16
C ALA A 71 11.65 -3.37 19.81
N MET A 72 11.42 -3.80 18.58
CA MET A 72 10.09 -4.29 18.17
C MET A 72 9.72 -5.63 18.81
N LEU A 73 10.69 -6.48 19.17
CA LEU A 73 10.41 -7.69 19.92
C LEU A 73 9.80 -7.36 21.27
N GLU A 74 10.37 -6.41 22.01
CA GLU A 74 9.82 -5.98 23.29
C GLU A 74 8.40 -5.38 23.16
N VAL A 75 8.12 -4.70 22.06
CA VAL A 75 6.79 -4.13 21.77
C VAL A 75 5.76 -5.23 21.45
N LEU A 76 6.16 -6.25 20.69
CA LEU A 76 5.23 -7.25 20.14
C LEU A 76 5.14 -8.52 20.97
N ASP A 77 6.12 -8.80 21.83
CA ASP A 77 6.14 -9.98 22.67
C ASP A 77 5.17 -9.82 23.86
N PRO A 78 4.11 -10.62 23.98
CA PRO A 78 3.18 -10.56 25.11
C PRO A 78 3.83 -10.77 26.48
N GLU A 79 4.97 -11.45 26.52
CA GLU A 79 5.70 -11.69 27.76
C GLU A 79 6.50 -10.47 28.23
N GLN A 80 6.82 -9.55 27.33
CA GLN A 80 7.66 -8.38 27.60
C GLN A 80 6.89 -7.06 27.50
N ASN A 81 5.87 -6.96 26.67
CA ASN A 81 5.22 -5.71 26.31
C ASN A 81 4.46 -5.02 27.46
N HIS A 82 4.21 -5.72 28.57
CA HIS A 82 3.63 -5.12 29.77
C HIS A 82 4.59 -4.17 30.50
N ALA A 83 5.90 -4.29 30.24
CA ALA A 83 6.95 -3.48 30.84
C ALA A 83 7.86 -2.87 29.76
N PHE A 84 7.25 -2.33 28.66
CA PHE A 84 7.99 -1.65 27.60
C PHE A 84 8.74 -0.44 28.14
N SER A 85 10.05 -0.40 27.98
CA SER A 85 10.90 0.66 28.49
C SER A 85 11.29 1.65 27.41
N ASP A 86 10.78 2.89 27.51
CA ASP A 86 11.18 4.02 26.68
C ASP A 86 12.33 4.77 27.34
N HIS A 87 13.45 4.95 26.65
CA HIS A 87 14.67 5.56 27.18
C HIS A 87 14.51 7.04 27.57
N TYR A 88 13.51 7.72 27.01
CA TYR A 88 13.20 9.10 27.38
C TYR A 88 12.35 9.18 28.63
N LEU A 89 11.37 8.28 28.76
CA LEU A 89 10.48 8.27 29.93
C LEU A 89 11.16 7.70 31.16
N GLU A 90 12.03 6.69 30.98
CA GLU A 90 12.72 5.95 32.05
C GLU A 90 11.74 5.31 33.06
N VAL A 91 10.55 4.98 32.58
CA VAL A 91 9.51 4.22 33.30
C VAL A 91 8.88 3.21 32.39
N ASP A 92 8.49 2.08 32.94
CA ASP A 92 7.84 1.02 32.18
C ASP A 92 6.43 1.45 31.78
N PHE A 93 6.05 1.09 30.55
CA PHE A 93 4.73 1.37 29.99
C PHE A 93 4.06 0.07 29.55
N ASP A 94 2.82 -0.15 29.98
CA ASP A 94 2.05 -1.34 29.65
C ASP A 94 1.41 -1.24 28.27
N LEU A 95 1.91 -2.02 27.31
CA LEU A 95 1.39 -2.16 25.96
C LEU A 95 0.46 -3.37 25.77
N SER A 96 0.19 -4.16 26.80
CA SER A 96 -0.58 -5.43 26.71
C SER A 96 -2.01 -5.24 26.18
N LYS A 97 -2.57 -4.04 26.31
CA LYS A 97 -3.94 -3.71 25.84
C LYS A 97 -3.98 -3.21 24.40
N VAL A 98 -2.82 -2.97 23.80
CA VAL A 98 -2.69 -2.50 22.42
C VAL A 98 -2.86 -3.68 21.45
N MET A 99 -3.67 -3.51 20.42
CA MET A 99 -3.76 -4.47 19.34
C MET A 99 -2.82 -4.06 18.22
N PHE A 100 -1.79 -4.84 17.97
CA PHE A 100 -0.85 -4.59 16.88
C PHE A 100 -1.29 -5.31 15.60
N ILE A 101 -1.21 -4.61 14.47
CA ILE A 101 -1.42 -5.15 13.12
C ILE A 101 -0.24 -4.69 12.29
N ALA A 102 0.55 -5.61 11.77
CA ALA A 102 1.67 -5.30 10.88
C ALA A 102 1.30 -5.54 9.41
N THR A 103 1.92 -4.79 8.50
CA THR A 103 1.86 -5.07 7.06
C THR A 103 3.26 -5.35 6.52
N ALA A 104 3.35 -6.28 5.61
CA ALA A 104 4.57 -6.63 4.89
C ALA A 104 4.26 -6.96 3.43
N ASN A 105 5.20 -6.66 2.54
CA ASN A 105 5.14 -7.08 1.14
C ASN A 105 5.94 -8.36 0.93
N TYR A 106 7.02 -8.55 1.67
CA TYR A 106 7.95 -9.66 1.56
C TYR A 106 8.14 -10.30 2.95
N PRO A 107 7.34 -11.34 3.28
CA PRO A 107 7.44 -12.00 4.59
C PRO A 107 8.85 -12.51 4.92
N ASP A 108 9.58 -12.97 3.92
CA ASP A 108 10.95 -13.48 4.07
C ASP A 108 11.96 -12.43 4.57
N ASN A 109 11.62 -11.14 4.43
CA ASN A 109 12.46 -10.04 4.93
C ASN A 109 12.14 -9.68 6.39
N ILE A 110 11.11 -10.27 6.99
CA ILE A 110 10.81 -10.07 8.40
C ILE A 110 11.83 -10.87 9.23
N PRO A 111 12.49 -10.23 10.23
CA PRO A 111 13.38 -10.96 11.12
C PRO A 111 12.69 -12.18 11.75
N PRO A 112 13.33 -13.37 11.74
CA PRO A 112 12.69 -14.60 12.20
C PRO A 112 12.08 -14.51 13.61
N ALA A 113 12.77 -13.83 14.52
CA ALA A 113 12.30 -13.63 15.88
C ALA A 113 11.00 -12.82 15.98
N LEU A 114 10.77 -11.87 15.06
CA LEU A 114 9.50 -11.12 14.95
C LEU A 114 8.44 -11.98 14.27
N TYR A 115 8.82 -12.71 13.23
CA TYR A 115 7.91 -13.58 12.48
C TYR A 115 7.23 -14.64 13.39
N ASP A 116 8.00 -15.25 14.27
CA ASP A 116 7.51 -16.29 15.22
C ASP A 116 6.46 -15.76 16.21
N ARG A 117 6.34 -14.43 16.36
CA ARG A 117 5.36 -13.80 17.26
C ARG A 117 4.15 -13.24 16.54
N MET A 118 4.04 -13.50 15.23
CA MET A 118 2.97 -12.96 14.38
C MET A 118 2.08 -14.06 13.83
N GLU A 119 0.78 -13.80 13.80
CA GLU A 119 -0.15 -14.57 13.00
C GLU A 119 -0.16 -14.01 11.58
N MET A 120 0.20 -14.84 10.61
CA MET A 120 0.27 -14.43 9.20
C MET A 120 -1.08 -14.61 8.54
N ILE A 121 -1.57 -13.52 7.91
CA ILE A 121 -2.80 -13.51 7.11
C ILE A 121 -2.45 -13.06 5.70
N ASP A 122 -2.50 -14.00 4.76
CA ASP A 122 -2.16 -13.71 3.38
C ASP A 122 -3.29 -13.00 2.64
N PHE A 123 -2.96 -11.90 1.99
CA PHE A 123 -3.83 -11.21 1.07
C PHE A 123 -3.42 -11.50 -0.38
N ARG A 124 -4.19 -12.36 -1.04
CA ARG A 124 -4.00 -12.60 -2.48
C ARG A 124 -4.31 -11.35 -3.31
N GLY A 125 -3.70 -11.26 -4.47
CA GLY A 125 -4.09 -10.26 -5.48
C GLY A 125 -5.53 -10.44 -5.97
N TYR A 126 -6.09 -9.39 -6.54
CA TYR A 126 -7.44 -9.41 -7.12
C TYR A 126 -7.39 -9.91 -8.56
N ILE A 127 -8.36 -10.75 -8.92
CA ILE A 127 -8.62 -11.09 -10.33
C ILE A 127 -9.32 -9.93 -11.04
N ASP A 128 -9.29 -9.92 -12.37
CA ASP A 128 -9.78 -8.79 -13.16
C ASP A 128 -11.26 -8.46 -12.91
N ASP A 129 -12.12 -9.48 -12.74
CA ASP A 129 -13.53 -9.25 -12.42
C ASP A 129 -13.74 -8.66 -11.02
N GLU A 130 -12.92 -9.03 -10.03
CA GLU A 130 -12.91 -8.39 -8.70
C GLU A 130 -12.46 -6.93 -8.82
N LYS A 131 -11.41 -6.65 -9.60
CA LYS A 131 -10.94 -5.27 -9.86
C LYS A 131 -12.02 -4.41 -10.50
N VAL A 132 -12.81 -4.96 -11.43
CA VAL A 132 -13.97 -4.28 -12.04
C VAL A 132 -14.99 -3.90 -10.97
N GLN A 133 -15.32 -4.83 -10.06
CA GLN A 133 -16.29 -4.56 -8.99
C GLN A 133 -15.75 -3.52 -7.99
N ILE A 134 -14.49 -3.62 -7.61
CA ILE A 134 -13.82 -2.64 -6.74
C ILE A 134 -13.82 -1.26 -7.41
N ALA A 135 -13.48 -1.19 -8.69
CA ALA A 135 -13.50 0.05 -9.45
C ALA A 135 -14.88 0.72 -9.41
N LYS A 136 -15.95 -0.05 -9.70
CA LYS A 136 -17.32 0.48 -9.72
C LYS A 136 -17.81 0.94 -8.36
N LYS A 137 -17.58 0.12 -7.32
CA LYS A 137 -18.16 0.37 -5.99
C LYS A 137 -17.38 1.40 -5.20
N HIS A 138 -16.06 1.48 -5.38
CA HIS A 138 -15.19 2.24 -4.51
C HIS A 138 -14.33 3.29 -5.23
N LEU A 139 -13.56 2.88 -6.28
CA LEU A 139 -12.57 3.77 -6.85
C LEU A 139 -13.21 4.89 -7.68
N ILE A 140 -14.14 4.55 -8.58
CA ILE A 140 -14.78 5.53 -9.46
C ILE A 140 -15.57 6.58 -8.67
N PRO A 141 -16.45 6.21 -7.71
CA PRO A 141 -17.17 7.19 -6.90
C PRO A 141 -16.25 8.11 -6.11
N LYS A 142 -15.18 7.55 -5.52
CA LYS A 142 -14.16 8.30 -4.80
C LYS A 142 -13.47 9.30 -5.73
N GLN A 143 -12.97 8.83 -6.85
CA GLN A 143 -12.20 9.64 -7.80
C GLN A 143 -13.07 10.71 -8.52
N ILE A 144 -14.35 10.44 -8.78
CA ILE A 144 -15.30 11.45 -9.28
C ILE A 144 -15.38 12.62 -8.29
N LYS A 145 -15.55 12.34 -6.99
CA LYS A 145 -15.62 13.36 -5.94
C LYS A 145 -14.31 14.14 -5.80
N GLU A 146 -13.17 13.45 -5.80
CA GLU A 146 -11.84 14.07 -5.67
C GLU A 146 -11.49 14.99 -6.85
N ASN A 147 -11.99 14.69 -8.06
CA ASN A 147 -11.77 15.52 -9.24
C ASN A 147 -12.88 16.56 -9.47
N GLY A 148 -13.77 16.80 -8.49
CA GLY A 148 -14.80 17.83 -8.56
C GLY A 148 -15.92 17.55 -9.57
N LEU A 149 -16.09 16.30 -10.00
CA LEU A 149 -17.13 15.88 -10.93
C LEU A 149 -18.34 15.31 -10.19
N THR A 150 -19.44 15.16 -10.91
CA THR A 150 -20.64 14.50 -10.41
C THR A 150 -20.91 13.19 -11.17
N SER A 151 -21.59 12.23 -10.54
CA SER A 151 -21.95 10.96 -11.17
C SER A 151 -22.89 11.11 -12.39
N LYS A 152 -23.52 12.28 -12.54
CA LYS A 152 -24.33 12.60 -13.72
C LYS A 152 -23.47 13.02 -14.92
N GLN A 153 -22.26 13.53 -14.68
CA GLN A 153 -21.36 14.00 -15.73
C GLN A 153 -20.49 12.88 -16.30
N VAL A 154 -20.23 11.81 -15.54
CA VAL A 154 -19.34 10.73 -15.98
C VAL A 154 -19.92 9.37 -15.67
N LYS A 155 -19.92 8.49 -16.67
CA LYS A 155 -20.31 7.09 -16.54
C LYS A 155 -19.24 6.18 -17.13
N PHE A 156 -18.73 5.25 -16.36
CA PHE A 156 -17.82 4.22 -16.83
C PHE A 156 -18.60 2.99 -17.28
N ASN A 157 -18.29 2.50 -18.46
CA ASN A 157 -18.79 1.22 -18.95
C ASN A 157 -17.82 0.10 -18.56
N ASP A 158 -18.32 -1.13 -18.44
CA ASP A 158 -17.50 -2.30 -18.10
C ASP A 158 -16.35 -2.50 -19.07
N THR A 159 -16.59 -2.27 -20.37
CA THR A 159 -15.57 -2.33 -21.41
C THR A 159 -14.44 -1.32 -21.21
N GLY A 160 -14.76 -0.12 -20.72
CA GLY A 160 -13.76 0.89 -20.39
C GLY A 160 -12.93 0.49 -19.17
N ILE A 161 -13.56 -0.01 -18.12
CA ILE A 161 -12.86 -0.45 -16.90
C ILE A 161 -11.94 -1.65 -17.26
N LYS A 162 -12.45 -2.65 -17.98
CA LYS A 162 -11.66 -3.81 -18.42
C LYS A 162 -10.48 -3.39 -19.30
N GLU A 163 -10.65 -2.40 -20.16
CA GLU A 163 -9.56 -1.85 -20.98
C GLU A 163 -8.47 -1.20 -20.12
N ILE A 164 -8.83 -0.42 -19.09
CA ILE A 164 -7.85 0.16 -18.18
C ILE A 164 -7.08 -0.95 -17.46
N ILE A 165 -7.75 -1.98 -16.98
CA ILE A 165 -7.13 -3.10 -16.25
C ILE A 165 -6.14 -3.83 -17.16
N SER A 166 -6.55 -4.22 -18.35
CA SER A 166 -5.75 -5.08 -19.24
C SER A 166 -4.63 -4.35 -19.97
N SER A 167 -4.88 -3.10 -20.38
CA SER A 167 -3.99 -2.38 -21.31
C SER A 167 -3.15 -1.28 -20.64
N TYR A 168 -3.54 -0.82 -19.44
CA TYR A 168 -2.85 0.28 -18.78
C TYR A 168 -2.34 -0.04 -17.37
N THR A 169 -2.71 -1.21 -16.80
CA THR A 169 -2.23 -1.65 -15.49
C THR A 169 -1.70 -3.07 -15.54
N ARG A 170 -0.65 -3.33 -14.74
CA ARG A 170 -0.10 -4.68 -14.52
C ARG A 170 0.30 -4.79 -13.06
N GLU A 171 -0.69 -5.08 -12.22
CA GLU A 171 -0.52 -5.14 -10.77
C GLU A 171 -1.45 -6.18 -10.16
N SER A 172 -1.07 -6.73 -9.01
CA SER A 172 -1.93 -7.62 -8.20
C SER A 172 -3.00 -6.85 -7.42
N GLY A 173 -2.73 -5.60 -7.07
CA GLY A 173 -3.63 -4.69 -6.37
C GLY A 173 -4.48 -3.83 -7.30
N VAL A 174 -4.86 -2.64 -6.81
CA VAL A 174 -5.71 -1.66 -7.51
C VAL A 174 -5.16 -0.23 -7.46
N ARG A 175 -3.92 0.00 -7.00
CA ARG A 175 -3.33 1.35 -6.90
C ARG A 175 -3.10 2.00 -8.25
N SER A 176 -2.56 1.24 -9.22
CA SER A 176 -2.36 1.75 -10.58
C SER A 176 -3.69 1.94 -11.29
N LEU A 177 -4.66 1.05 -11.06
CA LEU A 177 -6.03 1.19 -11.57
C LEU A 177 -6.68 2.48 -11.06
N GLU A 178 -6.59 2.77 -9.77
CA GLU A 178 -7.10 4.02 -9.19
C GLU A 178 -6.43 5.25 -9.84
N ARG A 179 -5.11 5.21 -10.02
CA ARG A 179 -4.35 6.29 -10.66
C ARG A 179 -4.77 6.51 -12.10
N GLU A 180 -4.96 5.45 -12.90
CA GLU A 180 -5.39 5.59 -14.29
C GLU A 180 -6.84 6.06 -14.40
N ILE A 181 -7.74 5.62 -13.50
CA ILE A 181 -9.10 6.17 -13.39
C ILE A 181 -9.05 7.68 -13.09
N SER A 182 -8.19 8.10 -12.15
CA SER A 182 -8.00 9.52 -11.82
C SER A 182 -7.45 10.31 -13.02
N ASN A 183 -6.52 9.71 -13.80
CA ASN A 183 -5.99 10.34 -15.01
C ASN A 183 -7.08 10.59 -16.08
N VAL A 184 -7.97 9.62 -16.29
CA VAL A 184 -9.11 9.76 -17.18
C VAL A 184 -10.03 10.87 -16.68
N LEU A 185 -10.40 10.85 -15.38
CA LEU A 185 -11.34 11.80 -14.80
C LEU A 185 -10.81 13.24 -14.82
N ARG A 186 -9.50 13.44 -14.62
CA ARG A 186 -8.89 14.77 -14.75
C ARG A 186 -9.04 15.34 -16.15
N LYS A 187 -8.84 14.54 -17.19
CA LYS A 187 -9.02 14.98 -18.58
C LYS A 187 -10.49 15.25 -18.91
N VAL A 188 -11.39 14.41 -18.41
CA VAL A 188 -12.84 14.65 -18.51
C VAL A 188 -13.24 15.95 -17.81
N ALA A 189 -12.69 16.23 -16.63
CA ALA A 189 -12.97 17.48 -15.90
C ALA A 189 -12.55 18.72 -16.73
N VAL A 190 -11.40 18.67 -17.40
CA VAL A 190 -10.95 19.73 -18.32
C VAL A 190 -11.94 19.91 -19.48
N ASP A 191 -12.43 18.82 -20.09
CA ASP A 191 -13.38 18.90 -21.18
C ASP A 191 -14.74 19.44 -20.75
N VAL A 192 -15.19 19.12 -19.53
CA VAL A 192 -16.42 19.64 -18.93
C VAL A 192 -16.28 21.13 -18.64
N VAL A 193 -15.17 21.57 -18.06
CA VAL A 193 -14.90 22.99 -17.76
C VAL A 193 -14.83 23.80 -19.04
N ASN A 194 -14.18 23.28 -20.06
CA ASN A 194 -14.10 23.91 -21.39
C ASN A 194 -15.42 23.86 -22.19
N LYS A 195 -16.50 23.37 -21.58
CA LYS A 195 -17.83 23.20 -22.21
C LYS A 195 -17.84 22.34 -23.47
N LYS A 196 -16.82 21.51 -23.68
CA LYS A 196 -16.75 20.55 -24.81
C LYS A 196 -17.72 19.38 -24.60
N LEU A 197 -17.94 18.98 -23.35
CA LEU A 197 -18.82 17.89 -22.98
C LEU A 197 -19.74 18.30 -21.83
N LYS A 198 -21.02 17.88 -21.89
CA LYS A 198 -21.94 17.94 -20.74
C LYS A 198 -21.87 16.66 -19.94
N THR A 199 -21.70 15.53 -20.61
CA THR A 199 -21.61 14.18 -20.02
C THR A 199 -20.58 13.37 -20.80
N ALA A 200 -19.81 12.55 -20.11
CA ALA A 200 -18.81 11.65 -20.69
C ALA A 200 -19.17 10.18 -20.39
N SER A 201 -19.19 9.35 -21.44
CA SER A 201 -19.31 7.90 -21.32
C SER A 201 -17.97 7.26 -21.62
N ILE A 202 -17.37 6.62 -20.61
CA ILE A 202 -16.03 6.04 -20.71
C ILE A 202 -16.13 4.60 -21.15
N SER A 203 -15.92 4.40 -22.44
CA SER A 203 -15.83 3.11 -23.13
C SER A 203 -14.38 2.76 -23.45
N LYS A 204 -14.12 1.59 -24.03
CA LYS A 204 -12.78 1.20 -24.52
C LYS A 204 -12.16 2.28 -25.42
N LYS A 205 -12.92 2.82 -26.39
CA LYS A 205 -12.44 3.85 -27.31
C LYS A 205 -12.06 5.13 -26.57
N SER A 206 -12.92 5.60 -25.66
CA SER A 206 -12.65 6.80 -24.86
C SER A 206 -11.43 6.64 -23.97
N VAL A 207 -11.20 5.44 -23.41
CA VAL A 207 -10.00 5.18 -22.60
C VAL A 207 -8.74 5.40 -23.44
N ASN A 208 -8.70 4.86 -24.65
CA ASN A 208 -7.54 5.03 -25.54
C ASN A 208 -7.34 6.47 -25.98
N GLU A 209 -8.42 7.24 -26.17
CA GLU A 209 -8.33 8.67 -26.42
C GLU A 209 -7.77 9.46 -25.23
N TYR A 210 -8.20 9.13 -24.00
CA TYR A 210 -7.75 9.82 -22.80
C TYR A 210 -6.38 9.36 -22.31
N LEU A 211 -6.07 8.07 -22.30
CA LEU A 211 -4.82 7.53 -21.77
C LEU A 211 -3.71 7.42 -22.83
N GLY A 212 -4.08 7.42 -24.12
CA GLY A 212 -3.14 7.30 -25.25
C GLY A 212 -2.78 5.84 -25.53
N ILE A 213 -1.57 5.61 -26.01
CA ILE A 213 -1.10 4.28 -26.42
C ILE A 213 -1.15 3.30 -25.25
N PRO A 214 -1.74 2.10 -25.41
CA PRO A 214 -1.73 1.06 -24.40
C PRO A 214 -0.30 0.74 -23.92
N LYS A 215 -0.13 0.68 -22.60
CA LYS A 215 1.17 0.37 -21.97
C LYS A 215 1.51 -1.12 -22.06
N PHE A 216 0.49 -1.94 -22.06
CA PHE A 216 0.60 -3.40 -22.10
C PHE A 216 -0.25 -3.91 -23.26
N GLN A 217 0.36 -4.67 -24.15
CA GLN A 217 -0.37 -5.44 -25.14
C GLN A 217 -0.69 -6.80 -24.54
N SER A 218 -1.93 -7.28 -24.78
CA SER A 218 -2.27 -8.63 -24.37
C SER A 218 -1.53 -9.59 -25.28
N ASP A 219 -0.64 -10.41 -24.74
CA ASP A 219 0.10 -11.45 -25.46
C ASP A 219 -0.82 -12.49 -26.16
N LEU A 220 -2.13 -12.39 -25.94
CA LEU A 220 -3.14 -13.21 -26.59
C LEU A 220 -3.40 -12.81 -28.06
N ALA A 221 -2.98 -11.62 -28.50
CA ALA A 221 -3.20 -11.16 -29.87
C ALA A 221 -2.18 -11.75 -30.88
N GLU A 222 -1.06 -12.31 -30.44
CA GLU A 222 0.01 -12.82 -31.30
C GLU A 222 0.19 -14.34 -31.28
N ARG A 223 -0.73 -15.10 -30.72
CA ARG A 223 -0.81 -16.54 -31.06
C ARG A 223 -1.39 -16.70 -32.43
N THR A 224 -0.71 -16.17 -33.45
CA THR A 224 -0.88 -16.61 -34.80
C THR A 224 -0.47 -18.06 -34.84
N THR A 225 -1.34 -18.93 -35.40
CA THR A 225 -1.18 -20.35 -35.65
C THR A 225 -0.06 -20.69 -36.65
N LYS A 226 0.92 -19.81 -36.81
CA LYS A 226 2.11 -20.07 -37.64
C LYS A 226 3.25 -20.47 -36.71
N PRO A 227 3.80 -21.68 -36.85
CA PRO A 227 5.00 -22.04 -36.08
C PRO A 227 6.13 -21.09 -36.46
N VAL A 228 6.71 -20.42 -35.48
CA VAL A 228 7.90 -19.61 -35.65
C VAL A 228 9.07 -20.60 -35.83
N SER A 229 9.57 -20.71 -37.05
CA SER A 229 10.80 -21.43 -37.34
C SER A 229 11.97 -20.64 -36.78
N TYR A 230 12.64 -21.17 -35.76
CA TYR A 230 13.91 -20.62 -35.27
C TYR A 230 15.04 -20.93 -36.24
N THR A 231 15.33 -20.05 -37.17
CA THR A 231 16.38 -20.22 -38.16
C THR A 231 17.67 -19.47 -37.85
N HIS A 232 17.99 -19.14 -36.62
CA HIS A 232 19.29 -18.57 -36.29
C HIS A 232 19.79 -19.01 -34.91
N LEU A 233 20.24 -20.27 -34.80
CA LEU A 233 21.35 -20.63 -33.94
C LEU A 233 22.63 -20.55 -34.83
N ARG A 234 23.35 -19.45 -34.77
CA ARG A 234 24.70 -19.42 -35.29
C ARG A 234 25.59 -20.06 -34.24
N ASP A 235 26.17 -21.21 -34.62
CA ASP A 235 27.29 -21.80 -33.94
C ASP A 235 28.45 -20.77 -33.91
N HIS A 236 28.85 -20.30 -32.74
CA HIS A 236 30.12 -19.72 -32.56
C HIS A 236 31.14 -20.87 -32.40
N GLU A 237 31.73 -21.28 -33.55
CA GLU A 237 32.95 -22.07 -33.54
C GLU A 237 34.06 -21.26 -32.79
N THR A 238 34.55 -21.87 -31.77
CA THR A 238 35.79 -21.52 -31.08
C THR A 238 36.96 -21.73 -32.02
N ARG A 239 37.81 -20.72 -32.17
CA ARG A 239 39.20 -20.83 -32.50
C ARG A 239 40.04 -20.23 -31.39
#